data_d5348443f899247e4bdcb9f46714eff0
#
_entry.id   d5348443f899247e4bdcb9f46714eff0
#
_cell.length_a   1.000
_cell.length_b   1.000
_cell.length_c   1.000
_cell.angle_alpha   90.00
_cell.angle_beta   90.00
_cell.angle_gamma   90.00
#
_symmetry.space_group_name_H-M   'P 1'
#
loop_
_entity.id
_entity.type
_entity.pdbx_description
1 polymer ?
#
loop_
_entity_poly.entity_id
_entity_poly.type
_entity_poly.pdbx_seq_one_letter_code
_entity_poly.pdbx_strand_id
1 'polypeptide(L)'
;MKKILVVDDAKVVRMVVSQILKRNGYQVIGEATNGREALEKYKALKPDAVTMDITMPEVDGIQGLKDIIAYDNQAKVIMISALDQHDALAEAIRNGAIDYVVKPFEDDRMISALHEIFGESTPVEHKTNI
;
A
#
# COMPACT_ATOMS: atom_id res chain seq x y z
N MET A 1 -3.81 -12.64 11.33
CA MET A 1 -4.03 -11.34 10.70
C MET A 1 -2.85 -10.96 9.83
N LYS A 2 -3.11 -10.47 8.65
CA LYS A 2 -2.05 -9.93 7.79
C LYS A 2 -1.57 -8.59 8.31
N LYS A 3 -0.27 -8.36 8.23
CA LYS A 3 0.40 -7.20 8.79
C LYS A 3 0.74 -6.21 7.68
N ILE A 4 0.29 -4.98 7.85
CA ILE A 4 0.44 -3.95 6.82
C ILE A 4 1.28 -2.80 7.35
N LEU A 5 2.23 -2.34 6.54
CA LEU A 5 2.99 -1.12 6.79
C LEU A 5 2.34 0.00 5.98
N VAL A 6 1.99 1.09 6.63
CA VAL A 6 1.31 2.23 6.00
C VAL A 6 2.32 3.36 5.81
N VAL A 7 2.54 3.78 4.56
CA VAL A 7 3.53 4.80 4.22
C VAL A 7 2.86 5.98 3.52
N ASP A 8 2.90 7.13 4.17
CA ASP A 8 2.37 8.39 3.63
C ASP A 8 2.93 9.51 4.48
N ASP A 9 3.29 10.64 3.90
CA ASP A 9 3.84 11.76 4.67
C ASP A 9 2.76 12.51 5.46
N ALA A 10 1.50 12.39 5.07
CA ALA A 10 0.39 13.06 5.74
C ALA A 10 -0.19 12.19 6.86
N LYS A 11 -0.08 12.68 8.09
CA LYS A 11 -0.59 11.97 9.26
C LYS A 11 -2.07 11.64 9.15
N VAL A 12 -2.88 12.57 8.65
CA VAL A 12 -4.32 12.35 8.50
C VAL A 12 -4.60 11.20 7.54
N VAL A 13 -3.86 11.13 6.44
CA VAL A 13 -4.02 10.04 5.47
C VAL A 13 -3.63 8.71 6.11
N ARG A 14 -2.51 8.66 6.84
CA ARG A 14 -2.12 7.43 7.53
C ARG A 14 -3.19 6.98 8.51
N MET A 15 -3.81 7.92 9.23
CA MET A 15 -4.90 7.60 10.16
C MET A 15 -6.10 7.00 9.44
N VAL A 16 -6.50 7.61 8.33
CA VAL A 16 -7.66 7.12 7.55
C VAL A 16 -7.38 5.72 7.01
N VAL A 17 -6.23 5.53 6.38
CA VAL A 17 -5.85 4.22 5.83
C VAL A 17 -5.79 3.18 6.95
N SER A 18 -5.17 3.54 8.07
CA SER A 18 -5.05 2.62 9.21
C SER A 18 -6.41 2.20 9.75
N GLN A 19 -7.36 3.13 9.83
CA GLN A 19 -8.72 2.80 10.29
C GLN A 19 -9.44 1.86 9.33
N ILE A 20 -9.30 2.10 8.03
CA ILE A 20 -9.88 1.20 7.01
C ILE A 20 -9.34 -0.21 7.19
N LEU A 21 -8.02 -0.33 7.34
CA LEU A 21 -7.38 -1.63 7.48
C LEU A 21 -7.84 -2.34 8.74
N LYS A 22 -7.83 -1.65 9.86
CA LYS A 22 -8.21 -2.23 11.17
C LYS A 22 -9.66 -2.70 11.18
N ARG A 23 -10.56 -1.92 10.58
CA ARG A 23 -11.97 -2.30 10.52
C ARG A 23 -12.21 -3.56 9.70
N ASN A 24 -11.28 -3.88 8.82
CA ASN A 24 -11.43 -5.01 7.90
C ASN A 24 -10.51 -6.19 8.23
N GLY A 25 -10.00 -6.23 9.46
CA GLY A 25 -9.29 -7.40 9.97
C GLY A 25 -7.79 -7.43 9.67
N TYR A 26 -7.22 -6.31 9.25
CA TYR A 26 -5.77 -6.21 9.04
C TYR A 26 -5.11 -5.56 10.24
N GLN A 27 -3.85 -5.92 10.48
CA GLN A 27 -3.06 -5.30 11.53
C GLN A 27 -2.13 -4.28 10.91
N VAL A 28 -2.16 -3.03 11.40
CA VAL A 28 -1.20 -2.01 11.00
C VAL A 28 0.02 -2.17 11.89
N ILE A 29 1.09 -2.72 11.32
CA ILE A 29 2.27 -3.06 12.12
C ILE A 29 3.22 -1.88 12.30
N GLY A 30 3.09 -0.85 11.45
CA GLY A 30 3.89 0.35 11.56
C GLY A 30 3.50 1.38 10.51
N GLU A 31 4.08 2.58 10.64
CA GLU A 31 3.86 3.69 9.73
C GLU A 31 5.20 4.30 9.35
N ALA A 32 5.27 4.88 8.15
CA ALA A 32 6.46 5.57 7.68
C ALA A 32 6.03 6.83 6.92
N THR A 33 6.92 7.81 6.83
CA THR A 33 6.61 9.12 6.26
C THR A 33 7.34 9.41 4.95
N ASN A 34 8.26 8.55 4.53
CA ASN A 34 8.95 8.68 3.25
C ASN A 34 9.52 7.31 2.85
N GLY A 35 10.12 7.27 1.64
CA GLY A 35 10.62 6.01 1.09
C GLY A 35 11.77 5.40 1.87
N ARG A 36 12.62 6.24 2.50
CA ARG A 36 13.74 5.73 3.30
C ARG A 36 13.23 5.06 4.56
N GLU A 37 12.31 5.70 5.28
CA GLU A 37 11.70 5.11 6.47
C GLU A 37 10.95 3.83 6.10
N ALA A 38 10.31 3.82 4.93
CA ALA A 38 9.59 2.63 4.48
C ALA A 38 10.52 1.43 4.38
N LEU A 39 11.71 1.60 3.78
CA LEU A 39 12.67 0.51 3.69
C LEU A 39 13.16 0.08 5.05
N GLU A 40 13.51 1.04 5.92
CA GLU A 40 13.97 0.73 7.27
C GLU A 40 12.95 -0.09 8.05
N LYS A 41 11.70 0.33 7.99
CA LYS A 41 10.63 -0.36 8.72
C LYS A 41 10.25 -1.68 8.07
N TYR A 42 10.34 -1.76 6.75
CA TYR A 42 10.12 -3.03 6.06
C TYR A 42 11.12 -4.08 6.55
N LYS A 43 12.39 -3.73 6.64
CA LYS A 43 13.42 -4.63 7.13
C LYS A 43 13.19 -5.05 8.58
N ALA A 44 12.82 -4.09 9.41
CA ALA A 44 12.66 -4.33 10.85
C ALA A 44 11.38 -5.09 11.19
N LEU A 45 10.28 -4.76 10.53
CA LEU A 45 8.96 -5.24 10.91
C LEU A 45 8.46 -6.41 10.06
N LYS A 46 9.00 -6.57 8.86
CA LYS A 46 8.64 -7.66 7.94
C LYS A 46 7.13 -7.75 7.71
N PRO A 47 6.50 -6.68 7.18
CA PRO A 47 5.05 -6.70 6.95
C PRO A 47 4.69 -7.67 5.83
N ASP A 48 3.43 -8.07 5.79
CA ASP A 48 2.92 -8.91 4.69
C ASP A 48 2.66 -8.09 3.44
N ALA A 49 2.33 -6.81 3.60
CA ALA A 49 2.17 -5.89 2.47
C ALA A 49 2.44 -4.46 2.92
N VAL A 50 2.62 -3.58 1.95
CA VAL A 50 2.88 -2.15 2.18
C VAL A 50 1.89 -1.35 1.35
N THR A 51 1.28 -0.32 1.93
CA THR A 51 0.58 0.71 1.16
C THR A 51 1.50 1.94 1.13
N MET A 52 1.79 2.45 -0.05
CA MET A 52 2.79 3.51 -0.21
C MET A 52 2.30 4.63 -1.13
N ASP A 53 2.23 5.85 -0.60
CA ASP A 53 1.95 7.03 -1.40
C ASP A 53 3.12 7.28 -2.36
N ILE A 54 2.81 7.75 -3.56
CA ILE A 54 3.85 8.05 -4.56
C ILE A 54 4.62 9.31 -4.19
N THR A 55 3.92 10.38 -3.83
CA THR A 55 4.55 11.69 -3.60
C THR A 55 4.84 11.91 -2.12
N MET A 56 6.11 11.91 -1.76
CA MET A 56 6.57 12.15 -0.39
C MET A 56 7.88 12.93 -0.43
N PRO A 57 8.21 13.69 0.64
CA PRO A 57 9.47 14.43 0.68
C PRO A 57 10.68 13.51 0.83
N GLU A 58 11.84 14.03 0.54
CA GLU A 58 13.15 13.36 0.64
C GLU A 58 13.26 12.19 -0.34
N VAL A 59 12.78 11.00 0.07
CA VAL A 59 12.76 9.81 -0.78
C VAL A 59 11.30 9.50 -1.07
N ASP A 60 10.89 9.64 -2.33
CA ASP A 60 9.48 9.44 -2.72
C ASP A 60 9.11 7.95 -2.75
N GLY A 61 7.83 7.70 -3.03
CA GLY A 61 7.29 6.34 -3.01
C GLY A 61 7.84 5.44 -4.12
N ILE A 62 8.18 6.00 -5.28
CA ILE A 62 8.77 5.20 -6.36
C ILE A 62 10.15 4.71 -5.95
N GLN A 63 10.97 5.58 -5.38
CA GLN A 63 12.29 5.18 -4.91
C GLN A 63 12.17 4.21 -3.75
N GLY A 64 11.23 4.46 -2.83
CA GLY A 64 10.96 3.52 -1.73
C GLY A 64 10.58 2.14 -2.23
N LEU A 65 9.72 2.08 -3.24
CA LEU A 65 9.34 0.82 -3.88
C LEU A 65 10.56 0.10 -4.46
N LYS A 66 11.38 0.83 -5.23
CA LYS A 66 12.57 0.23 -5.85
C LYS A 66 13.51 -0.35 -4.78
N ASP A 67 13.70 0.38 -3.70
CA ASP A 67 14.58 -0.06 -2.61
C ASP A 67 14.02 -1.28 -1.90
N ILE A 68 12.72 -1.32 -1.64
CA ILE A 68 12.08 -2.47 -1.00
C ILE A 68 12.16 -3.70 -1.91
N ILE A 69 11.86 -3.55 -3.19
CA ILE A 69 11.92 -4.67 -4.14
C ILE A 69 13.35 -5.18 -4.31
N ALA A 70 14.34 -4.29 -4.29
CA ALA A 70 15.75 -4.69 -4.36
C ALA A 70 16.15 -5.50 -3.12
N TYR A 71 15.60 -5.16 -1.95
CA TYR A 71 15.84 -5.89 -0.72
C TYR A 71 15.08 -7.22 -0.67
N ASP A 72 13.84 -7.22 -1.15
CA ASP A 72 12.95 -8.39 -1.11
C ASP A 72 12.08 -8.38 -2.37
N ASN A 73 12.44 -9.20 -3.34
CA ASN A 73 11.72 -9.22 -4.63
C ASN A 73 10.35 -9.86 -4.54
N GLN A 74 9.96 -10.39 -3.38
CA GLN A 74 8.62 -10.93 -3.14
C GLN A 74 7.74 -9.93 -2.39
N ALA A 75 8.24 -8.74 -2.11
CA ALA A 75 7.49 -7.73 -1.38
C ALA A 75 6.20 -7.35 -2.11
N LYS A 76 5.12 -7.21 -1.36
CA LYS A 76 3.81 -6.83 -1.89
C LYS A 76 3.57 -5.37 -1.56
N VAL A 77 3.75 -4.50 -2.56
CA VAL A 77 3.60 -3.06 -2.39
C VAL A 77 2.44 -2.57 -3.24
N ILE A 78 1.45 -1.96 -2.59
CA ILE A 78 0.33 -1.31 -3.25
C ILE A 78 0.61 0.19 -3.27
N MET A 79 0.65 0.78 -4.47
CA MET A 79 0.87 2.22 -4.58
C MET A 79 -0.44 2.97 -4.44
N ILE A 80 -0.40 4.13 -3.79
CA ILE A 80 -1.53 5.03 -3.69
C ILE A 80 -1.17 6.29 -4.47
N SER A 81 -1.96 6.62 -5.48
CA SER A 81 -1.64 7.72 -6.38
C SER A 81 -2.79 8.72 -6.50
N ALA A 82 -2.47 9.95 -6.90
CA ALA A 82 -3.48 10.92 -7.30
C ALA A 82 -3.90 10.68 -8.75
N LEU A 83 -5.01 11.30 -9.15
CA LEU A 83 -5.57 11.11 -10.49
C LEU A 83 -4.63 11.52 -11.62
N ASP A 84 -3.74 12.46 -11.38
CA ASP A 84 -2.85 13.01 -12.40
C ASP A 84 -1.45 12.40 -12.40
N GLN A 85 -1.28 11.24 -11.78
CA GLN A 85 0.04 10.60 -11.65
C GLN A 85 0.19 9.33 -12.50
N HIS A 86 -0.35 9.34 -13.71
CA HIS A 86 -0.33 8.16 -14.59
C HIS A 86 1.08 7.68 -14.92
N ASP A 87 1.99 8.61 -15.23
CA ASP A 87 3.36 8.23 -15.61
C ASP A 87 4.11 7.61 -14.43
N ALA A 88 3.98 8.19 -13.26
CA ALA A 88 4.60 7.67 -12.05
C ALA A 88 4.03 6.31 -11.70
N LEU A 89 2.73 6.14 -11.85
CA LEU A 89 2.07 4.87 -11.58
C LEU A 89 2.55 3.77 -12.53
N ALA A 90 2.68 4.09 -13.81
CA ALA A 90 3.21 3.14 -14.79
C ALA A 90 4.65 2.74 -14.43
N GLU A 91 5.46 3.70 -13.99
CA GLU A 91 6.82 3.40 -13.54
C GLU A 91 6.81 2.47 -12.32
N ALA A 92 5.90 2.71 -11.37
CA ALA A 92 5.79 1.86 -10.19
C ALA A 92 5.45 0.41 -10.56
N ILE A 93 4.50 0.22 -11.46
CA ILE A 93 4.13 -1.12 -11.90
C ILE A 93 5.31 -1.82 -12.57
N ARG A 94 6.07 -1.11 -13.43
CA ARG A 94 7.26 -1.66 -14.07
C ARG A 94 8.34 -2.04 -13.05
N ASN A 95 8.36 -1.40 -11.89
CA ASN A 95 9.35 -1.65 -10.86
C ASN A 95 8.87 -2.58 -9.74
N GLY A 96 7.76 -3.26 -9.95
CA GLY A 96 7.36 -4.34 -9.07
C GLY A 96 6.21 -4.06 -8.12
N ALA A 97 5.54 -2.91 -8.21
CA ALA A 97 4.32 -2.69 -7.45
C ALA A 97 3.28 -3.74 -7.86
N ILE A 98 2.63 -4.35 -6.90
CA ILE A 98 1.71 -5.46 -7.20
C ILE A 98 0.31 -4.95 -7.56
N ASP A 99 -0.05 -3.77 -7.11
CA ASP A 99 -1.35 -3.16 -7.42
C ASP A 99 -1.29 -1.67 -7.10
N TYR A 100 -2.37 -0.97 -7.37
CA TYR A 100 -2.47 0.45 -7.07
C TYR A 100 -3.91 0.84 -6.71
N VAL A 101 -4.04 1.97 -6.02
CA VAL A 101 -5.33 2.55 -5.67
C VAL A 101 -5.24 4.05 -5.93
N VAL A 102 -6.22 4.63 -6.62
CA VAL A 102 -6.22 6.04 -7.00
C VAL A 102 -7.09 6.85 -6.03
N LYS A 103 -6.56 7.97 -5.52
CA LYS A 103 -7.29 8.88 -4.63
C LYS A 103 -8.26 9.76 -5.43
N PRO A 104 -9.44 10.09 -4.91
CA PRO A 104 -10.03 9.51 -3.70
C PRO A 104 -10.55 8.11 -3.97
N PHE A 105 -10.47 7.24 -2.97
CA PHE A 105 -10.93 5.85 -3.12
C PHE A 105 -11.91 5.51 -2.02
N GLU A 106 -12.79 4.54 -2.33
CA GLU A 106 -13.68 3.95 -1.34
C GLU A 106 -12.93 2.89 -0.53
N ASP A 107 -13.39 2.63 0.69
CA ASP A 107 -12.81 1.59 1.53
C ASP A 107 -12.73 0.25 0.79
N ASP A 108 -13.81 -0.10 0.08
CA ASP A 108 -13.90 -1.35 -0.66
C ASP A 108 -12.80 -1.51 -1.70
N ARG A 109 -12.37 -0.43 -2.32
CA ARG A 109 -11.33 -0.49 -3.34
C ARG A 109 -10.00 -0.95 -2.75
N MET A 110 -9.62 -0.38 -1.61
CA MET A 110 -8.39 -0.78 -0.93
C MET A 110 -8.46 -2.20 -0.41
N ILE A 111 -9.57 -2.56 0.21
CA ILE A 111 -9.74 -3.89 0.77
C ILE A 111 -9.79 -4.95 -0.33
N SER A 112 -10.41 -4.66 -1.47
CA SER A 112 -10.41 -5.56 -2.61
C SER A 112 -8.99 -5.83 -3.11
N ALA A 113 -8.16 -4.80 -3.19
CA ALA A 113 -6.77 -4.96 -3.61
C ALA A 113 -6.02 -5.90 -2.68
N LEU A 114 -6.21 -5.74 -1.37
CA LEU A 114 -5.55 -6.60 -0.38
C LEU A 114 -6.05 -8.03 -0.43
N HIS A 115 -7.37 -8.23 -0.53
CA HIS A 115 -7.94 -9.58 -0.63
C HIS A 115 -7.44 -10.30 -1.87
N GLU A 116 -7.34 -9.59 -2.97
CA GLU A 116 -6.83 -10.17 -4.22
C GLU A 116 -5.37 -10.60 -4.07
N ILE A 117 -4.54 -9.75 -3.45
CA ILE A 117 -3.13 -10.04 -3.23
C ILE A 117 -2.93 -11.27 -2.36
N PHE A 118 -3.75 -11.42 -1.33
CA PHE A 118 -3.62 -12.52 -0.38
C PHE A 118 -4.49 -13.73 -0.76
N GLY A 119 -5.20 -13.67 -1.88
CA GLY A 119 -6.05 -14.77 -2.31
C GLY A 119 -7.30 -14.94 -1.48
N GLU A 120 -7.75 -13.90 -0.80
CA GLU A 120 -8.94 -13.96 0.05
C GLU A 120 -10.17 -13.50 -0.71
N SER A 121 -11.35 -14.04 -0.33
CA SER A 121 -12.60 -13.58 -0.90
C SER A 121 -12.97 -12.21 -0.35
N THR A 122 -13.47 -11.32 -1.21
CA THR A 122 -13.91 -10.01 -0.77
C THR A 122 -15.40 -10.04 -0.44
N PRO A 123 -15.85 -9.22 0.51
CA PRO A 123 -17.29 -9.12 0.79
C PRO A 123 -18.10 -8.67 -0.41
N VAL A 124 -17.50 -7.91 -1.32
CA VAL A 124 -18.17 -7.42 -2.53
C VAL A 124 -18.58 -8.58 -3.43
N GLU A 125 -17.78 -9.62 -3.50
CA GLU A 125 -18.09 -10.78 -4.33
C GLU A 125 -19.39 -11.44 -3.92
N HIS A 126 -19.65 -11.52 -2.63
CA HIS A 126 -20.88 -12.09 -2.13
C HIS A 126 -22.11 -11.27 -2.54
N LYS A 127 -21.96 -9.97 -2.63
CA LYS A 127 -23.03 -9.08 -3.00
C LYS A 127 -23.33 -9.15 -4.49
N THR A 128 -22.31 -9.33 -5.30
CA THR A 128 -22.48 -9.35 -6.75
C THR A 128 -23.08 -10.63 -7.26
N ASN A 129 -23.13 -11.65 -6.45
CA ASN A 129 -23.68 -12.95 -6.83
C ASN A 129 -25.18 -13.06 -6.65
N ILE A 130 -25.81 -11.99 -6.31
CA ILE A 130 -27.25 -11.97 -6.08
C ILE A 130 -28.04 -11.87 -7.38
#